data_0ca791eba8b82615aa2d595c883bf28e
#
_entry.id   0ca791eba8b82615aa2d595c883bf28e
#
_cell.length_a   1.000
_cell.length_b   1.000
_cell.length_c   1.000
_cell.angle_alpha   90.00
_cell.angle_beta   90.00
_cell.angle_gamma   90.00
#
_symmetry.space_group_name_H-M   'P 1'
#
loop_
_entity.id
_entity.type
_entity.pdbx_description
1 polymer ?
#
loop_
_entity_poly.entity_id
_entity_poly.type
_entity_poly.pdbx_seq_one_letter_code
_entity_poly.pdbx_strand_id
1 'polypeptide(L)'
;MTKGKNQSLSFEIEGTNSAGDLGAAASMTFQHRNVFKGSETFTMKVRGAYEAITGLQEGYENDDYKEYGIEANLNFPEFKFPFLSSDFKRKIRATSEVGMNFNSQIRPEFTRTLASASWSYKWVDNKRSQHRFDLLNVNYIYVPWKSDNFKAYLENLTDRNSILIKSYEDQLIVRMGYSYIYNSANDQTRTSNSRNSYSIRVNLEEAGNL
;
A
#
# COMPACT_ATOMS: atom_id res chain seq x y z
N MET A 1 14.87 27.03 21.23
CA MET A 1 14.37 26.02 20.26
C MET A 1 14.31 24.68 20.95
N THR A 2 13.12 24.19 21.27
CA THR A 2 12.92 22.85 21.82
C THR A 2 13.18 21.81 20.72
N LYS A 3 14.16 20.94 20.94
CA LYS A 3 14.46 19.84 20.03
C LYS A 3 13.24 18.90 19.98
N GLY A 4 12.52 18.87 18.86
CA GLY A 4 11.40 17.95 18.66
C GLY A 4 11.87 16.50 18.84
N LYS A 5 11.02 15.66 19.44
CA LYS A 5 11.31 14.24 19.59
C LYS A 5 11.42 13.59 18.20
N ASN A 6 12.50 12.86 17.96
CA ASN A 6 12.73 12.17 16.68
C ASN A 6 11.82 10.93 16.51
N GLN A 7 11.18 10.50 17.59
CA GLN A 7 10.36 9.30 17.61
C GLN A 7 8.94 9.63 18.05
N SER A 8 7.97 9.00 17.44
CA SER A 8 6.56 9.02 17.82
C SER A 8 5.96 7.63 17.77
N LEU A 9 5.03 7.37 18.67
CA LEU A 9 4.25 6.15 18.73
C LEU A 9 2.78 6.56 18.83
N SER A 10 1.94 6.01 17.98
CA SER A 10 0.48 6.20 18.01
C SER A 10 -0.24 4.87 18.06
N PHE A 11 -1.38 4.86 18.74
CA PHE A 11 -2.28 3.72 18.83
C PHE A 11 -3.65 4.16 18.33
N GLU A 12 -4.28 3.31 17.54
CA GLU A 12 -5.63 3.50 17.02
C GLU A 12 -6.45 2.25 17.33
N ILE A 13 -7.67 2.44 17.77
CA ILE A 13 -8.64 1.38 18.02
C ILE A 13 -9.90 1.72 17.20
N GLU A 14 -10.41 0.77 16.43
CA GLU A 14 -11.55 0.91 15.57
C GLU A 14 -12.59 -0.15 15.91
N GLY A 15 -13.86 0.22 15.98
CA GLY A 15 -14.98 -0.70 15.95
C GLY A 15 -15.51 -0.78 14.53
N THR A 16 -15.80 -1.97 14.03
CA THR A 16 -16.33 -2.20 12.69
C THR A 16 -17.69 -2.89 12.77
N ASN A 17 -18.56 -2.62 11.80
CA ASN A 17 -19.79 -3.33 11.60
C ASN A 17 -19.99 -3.51 10.10
N SER A 18 -19.83 -4.74 9.62
CA SER A 18 -19.97 -5.10 8.21
C SER A 18 -21.19 -5.99 8.04
N ALA A 19 -22.24 -5.49 7.40
CA ALA A 19 -23.47 -6.25 7.12
C ALA A 19 -24.14 -6.93 8.34
N GLY A 20 -23.91 -6.40 9.54
CA GLY A 20 -24.43 -6.96 10.80
C GLY A 20 -23.39 -7.70 11.64
N ASP A 21 -22.23 -8.01 11.08
CA ASP A 21 -21.12 -8.62 11.80
C ASP A 21 -20.32 -7.57 12.56
N LEU A 22 -20.08 -7.83 13.83
CA LEU A 22 -19.38 -6.91 14.73
C LEU A 22 -17.89 -7.26 14.77
N GLY A 23 -17.05 -6.25 14.65
CA GLY A 23 -15.62 -6.41 14.70
C GLY A 23 -14.89 -5.31 15.45
N ALA A 24 -13.62 -5.57 15.70
CA ALA A 24 -12.69 -4.61 16.27
C ALA A 24 -11.34 -4.72 15.58
N ALA A 25 -10.69 -3.58 15.41
CA ALA A 25 -9.32 -3.52 14.91
C ALA A 25 -8.47 -2.62 15.83
N ALA A 26 -7.20 -2.96 15.92
CA ALA A 26 -6.21 -2.14 16.61
C ALA A 26 -4.98 -1.98 15.72
N SER A 27 -4.41 -0.79 15.72
CA SER A 27 -3.14 -0.54 15.05
C SER A 27 -2.19 0.27 15.92
N MET A 28 -0.91 -0.01 15.71
CA MET A 28 0.20 0.71 16.33
C MET A 28 1.13 1.21 15.24
N THR A 29 1.40 2.50 15.24
CA THR A 29 2.32 3.12 14.28
C THR A 29 3.50 3.72 15.03
N PHE A 30 4.69 3.25 14.69
CA PHE A 30 5.96 3.80 15.14
C PHE A 30 6.58 4.60 14.00
N GLN A 31 7.01 5.81 14.30
CA GLN A 31 7.76 6.65 13.35
C GLN A 31 9.07 7.12 13.98
N HIS A 32 10.16 6.99 13.25
CA HIS A 32 11.46 7.52 13.61
C HIS A 32 11.96 8.45 12.49
N ARG A 33 12.20 9.70 12.84
CA ARG A 33 12.78 10.70 11.94
C ARG A 33 14.28 10.76 12.16
N ASN A 34 15.02 10.86 11.04
CA ASN A 34 16.48 10.96 11.08
C ASN A 34 17.17 9.66 11.56
N VAL A 35 16.76 8.53 10.99
CA VAL A 35 17.25 7.18 11.38
C VAL A 35 18.76 7.06 11.17
N PHE A 36 19.26 7.51 10.01
CA PHE A 36 20.67 7.43 9.63
C PHE A 36 21.38 8.80 9.67
N LYS A 37 20.81 9.80 10.36
CA LYS A 37 21.31 11.17 10.50
C LYS A 37 21.28 12.01 9.20
N GLY A 38 20.53 11.57 8.18
CA GLY A 38 20.30 12.25 6.90
C GLY A 38 18.87 12.73 6.70
N SER A 39 18.08 12.86 7.79
CA SER A 39 16.66 13.26 7.76
C SER A 39 15.72 12.21 7.13
N GLU A 40 16.14 10.97 7.09
CA GLU A 40 15.30 9.86 6.66
C GLU A 40 14.17 9.63 7.66
N THR A 41 13.02 9.22 7.15
CA THR A 41 11.89 8.86 7.99
C THR A 41 11.56 7.38 7.81
N PHE A 42 11.63 6.65 8.90
CA PHE A 42 11.16 5.27 8.98
C PHE A 42 9.79 5.27 9.66
N THR A 43 8.84 4.58 9.06
CA THR A 43 7.50 4.36 9.62
C THR A 43 7.20 2.87 9.59
N MET A 44 6.75 2.33 10.72
CA MET A 44 6.30 0.95 10.83
C MET A 44 4.90 0.94 11.44
N LYS A 45 3.95 0.28 10.76
CA LYS A 45 2.58 0.07 11.25
C LYS A 45 2.33 -1.42 11.42
N VAL A 46 1.79 -1.78 12.57
CA VAL A 46 1.28 -3.13 12.85
C VAL A 46 -0.22 -3.00 13.07
N ARG A 47 -1.00 -3.85 12.43
CA ARG A 47 -2.46 -3.90 12.53
C ARG A 47 -2.93 -5.31 12.84
N GLY A 48 -3.91 -5.43 13.72
CA GLY A 48 -4.69 -6.63 13.94
C GLY A 48 -6.17 -6.30 13.87
N ALA A 49 -6.98 -7.15 13.25
CA ALA A 49 -8.42 -7.02 13.20
C ALA A 49 -9.09 -8.39 13.43
N TYR A 50 -10.25 -8.33 14.03
CA TYR A 50 -11.12 -9.46 14.29
C TYR A 50 -12.56 -9.05 14.02
N GLU A 51 -13.32 -9.91 13.35
CA GLU A 51 -14.75 -9.70 13.11
C GLU A 51 -15.47 -11.03 13.29
N ALA A 52 -16.46 -11.05 14.16
CA ALA A 52 -17.31 -12.20 14.39
C ALA A 52 -18.35 -12.30 13.29
N ILE A 53 -18.26 -13.31 12.44
CA ILE A 53 -19.17 -13.51 11.32
C ILE A 53 -20.36 -14.30 11.80
N THR A 54 -21.58 -13.77 11.53
CA THR A 54 -22.84 -14.40 11.89
C THR A 54 -23.56 -14.95 10.65
N GLY A 55 -24.25 -16.07 10.77
CA GLY A 55 -25.11 -16.60 9.71
C GLY A 55 -24.39 -17.35 8.58
N LEU A 56 -23.20 -17.90 8.84
CA LEU A 56 -22.53 -18.79 7.90
C LEU A 56 -23.35 -20.05 7.64
N GLN A 57 -23.28 -20.55 6.40
CA GLN A 57 -23.87 -21.83 6.04
C GLN A 57 -23.04 -22.98 6.66
N GLU A 58 -23.69 -24.13 6.94
CA GLU A 58 -22.98 -25.32 7.42
C GLU A 58 -21.83 -25.71 6.48
N GLY A 59 -20.67 -26.08 7.05
CA GLY A 59 -19.49 -26.54 6.31
C GLY A 59 -18.34 -25.54 6.21
N TYR A 60 -18.40 -24.41 6.89
CA TYR A 60 -17.23 -23.55 7.06
C TYR A 60 -16.50 -23.85 8.36
N GLU A 61 -15.16 -24.07 8.25
CA GLU A 61 -14.34 -24.45 9.41
C GLU A 61 -13.90 -23.28 10.28
N ASN A 62 -13.84 -22.06 9.71
CA ASN A 62 -13.51 -20.83 10.43
C ASN A 62 -14.71 -19.90 10.47
N ASP A 63 -15.25 -19.67 11.64
CA ASP A 63 -16.46 -18.84 11.83
C ASP A 63 -16.14 -17.33 11.88
N ASP A 64 -14.86 -16.94 11.95
CA ASP A 64 -14.44 -15.58 12.17
C ASP A 64 -13.47 -15.04 11.14
N TYR A 65 -13.54 -13.72 10.91
CA TYR A 65 -12.52 -12.99 10.16
C TYR A 65 -11.38 -12.56 11.09
N LYS A 66 -10.15 -12.85 10.68
CA LYS A 66 -8.93 -12.38 11.36
C LYS A 66 -7.99 -11.77 10.35
N GLU A 67 -7.41 -10.63 10.69
CA GLU A 67 -6.42 -9.95 9.85
C GLU A 67 -5.21 -9.54 10.67
N TYR A 68 -4.02 -9.77 10.10
CA TYR A 68 -2.74 -9.35 10.66
C TYR A 68 -1.96 -8.63 9.56
N GLY A 69 -1.51 -7.42 9.85
CA GLY A 69 -0.77 -6.60 8.90
C GLY A 69 0.48 -5.99 9.52
N ILE A 70 1.56 -5.95 8.75
CA ILE A 70 2.79 -5.22 9.07
C ILE A 70 3.17 -4.42 7.83
N GLU A 71 3.34 -3.13 7.99
CA GLU A 71 3.80 -2.22 6.95
C GLU A 71 5.04 -1.49 7.44
N ALA A 72 6.07 -1.42 6.62
CA ALA A 72 7.30 -0.70 6.91
C ALA A 72 7.67 0.17 5.71
N ASN A 73 7.87 1.47 5.94
CA ASN A 73 8.24 2.45 4.94
C ASN A 73 9.47 3.22 5.38
N LEU A 74 10.44 3.33 4.46
CA LEU A 74 11.64 4.13 4.64
C LEU A 74 11.72 5.19 3.54
N ASN A 75 11.66 6.45 3.96
CA ASN A 75 11.68 7.60 3.06
C ASN A 75 13.00 8.34 3.18
N PHE A 76 13.71 8.49 2.08
CA PHE A 76 14.94 9.25 1.97
C PHE A 76 14.65 10.60 1.32
N PRO A 77 15.08 11.74 1.92
CA PRO A 77 14.91 13.06 1.30
C PRO A 77 15.78 13.27 0.08
N GLU A 78 16.60 12.31 -0.28
CA GLU A 78 17.54 12.32 -1.39
C GLU A 78 17.25 11.20 -2.38
N PHE A 79 17.71 11.40 -3.61
CA PHE A 79 17.72 10.33 -4.61
C PHE A 79 18.76 9.26 -4.26
N LYS A 80 18.29 8.05 -3.99
CA LYS A 80 19.12 6.88 -3.65
C LYS A 80 18.99 5.83 -4.76
N PHE A 81 20.10 5.53 -5.44
CA PHE A 81 20.18 4.42 -6.39
C PHE A 81 21.55 3.76 -6.30
N PRO A 82 21.63 2.43 -6.09
CA PRO A 82 22.89 1.77 -5.76
C PRO A 82 23.94 1.85 -6.86
N PHE A 83 23.51 1.86 -8.12
CA PHE A 83 24.40 1.73 -9.30
C PHE A 83 24.85 3.07 -9.91
N LEU A 84 24.50 4.22 -9.34
CA LEU A 84 24.87 5.53 -9.85
C LEU A 84 25.93 6.21 -8.99
N SER A 85 26.80 7.02 -9.63
CA SER A 85 27.84 7.78 -8.94
C SER A 85 27.24 8.83 -7.98
N SER A 86 27.97 9.18 -6.93
CA SER A 86 27.54 10.17 -5.95
C SER A 86 27.31 11.56 -6.56
N ASP A 87 28.14 11.94 -7.54
CA ASP A 87 28.04 13.24 -8.20
C ASP A 87 26.80 13.36 -9.08
N PHE A 88 26.39 12.26 -9.72
CA PHE A 88 25.15 12.21 -10.49
C PHE A 88 23.94 12.27 -9.58
N LYS A 89 23.92 11.49 -8.47
CA LYS A 89 22.83 11.47 -7.49
C LYS A 89 22.54 12.85 -6.90
N ARG A 90 23.56 13.65 -6.62
CA ARG A 90 23.41 15.02 -6.08
C ARG A 90 22.71 16.00 -7.01
N LYS A 91 22.71 15.74 -8.33
CA LYS A 91 22.04 16.58 -9.32
C LYS A 91 20.54 16.32 -9.41
N ILE A 92 20.10 15.15 -8.96
CA ILE A 92 18.70 14.74 -9.02
C ILE A 92 17.99 15.17 -7.75
N ARG A 93 17.00 16.06 -7.88
CA ARG A 93 16.17 16.55 -6.76
C ARG A 93 14.92 15.66 -6.59
N ALA A 94 15.13 14.41 -6.27
CA ALA A 94 14.05 13.47 -6.00
C ALA A 94 14.21 12.85 -4.62
N THR A 95 13.10 12.47 -4.02
CA THR A 95 13.06 11.63 -2.81
C THR A 95 12.94 10.17 -3.21
N SER A 96 13.50 9.28 -2.41
CA SER A 96 13.39 7.83 -2.61
C SER A 96 12.57 7.22 -1.50
N GLU A 97 11.69 6.30 -1.86
CA GLU A 97 10.82 5.60 -0.92
C GLU A 97 10.96 4.09 -1.14
N VAL A 98 11.24 3.36 -0.06
CA VAL A 98 11.25 1.90 -0.05
C VAL A 98 10.18 1.45 0.93
N GLY A 99 9.28 0.59 0.47
CA GLY A 99 8.18 0.07 1.25
C GLY A 99 8.15 -1.45 1.25
N MET A 100 7.70 -2.02 2.36
CA MET A 100 7.37 -3.43 2.50
C MET A 100 6.03 -3.53 3.21
N ASN A 101 5.18 -4.45 2.75
CA ASN A 101 3.91 -4.73 3.37
C ASN A 101 3.70 -6.24 3.43
N PHE A 102 3.19 -6.71 4.55
CA PHE A 102 2.74 -8.07 4.77
C PHE A 102 1.35 -8.00 5.39
N ASN A 103 0.40 -8.69 4.78
CA ASN A 103 -0.97 -8.78 5.27
C ASN A 103 -1.47 -10.21 5.12
N SER A 104 -1.97 -10.78 6.20
CA SER A 104 -2.59 -12.11 6.22
C SER A 104 -4.03 -11.98 6.68
N GLN A 105 -4.95 -12.49 5.87
CA GLN A 105 -6.39 -12.51 6.10
C GLN A 105 -6.86 -13.95 6.19
N ILE A 106 -7.46 -14.29 7.29
CA ILE A 106 -8.10 -15.59 7.54
C ILE A 106 -9.60 -15.35 7.51
N ARG A 107 -10.29 -15.98 6.57
CA ARG A 107 -11.74 -15.92 6.37
C ARG A 107 -12.33 -17.33 6.42
N PRO A 108 -13.64 -17.47 6.66
CA PRO A 108 -14.31 -18.77 6.59
C PRO A 108 -14.14 -19.47 5.24
N GLU A 109 -14.05 -18.70 4.16
CA GLU A 109 -13.97 -19.21 2.79
C GLU A 109 -12.54 -19.55 2.37
N PHE A 110 -11.55 -18.73 2.78
CA PHE A 110 -10.16 -18.87 2.37
C PHE A 110 -9.19 -18.13 3.30
N THR A 111 -7.94 -18.54 3.27
CA THR A 111 -6.83 -17.79 3.84
C THR A 111 -6.00 -17.17 2.71
N ARG A 112 -5.72 -15.87 2.81
CA ARG A 112 -4.91 -15.14 1.83
C ARG A 112 -3.81 -14.35 2.52
N THR A 113 -2.59 -14.50 2.04
CA THR A 113 -1.44 -13.73 2.47
C THR A 113 -0.94 -12.88 1.31
N LEU A 114 -0.75 -11.60 1.55
CA LEU A 114 -0.15 -10.65 0.62
C LEU A 114 1.19 -10.19 1.17
N ALA A 115 2.25 -10.39 0.43
CA ALA A 115 3.55 -9.79 0.70
C ALA A 115 3.93 -8.87 -0.44
N SER A 116 4.35 -7.64 -0.16
CA SER A 116 4.76 -6.71 -1.19
C SER A 116 6.03 -5.96 -0.83
N ALA A 117 6.81 -5.62 -1.84
CA ALA A 117 7.97 -4.75 -1.74
C ALA A 117 7.92 -3.71 -2.86
N SER A 118 8.24 -2.47 -2.53
CA SER A 118 8.18 -1.36 -3.48
C SER A 118 9.38 -0.46 -3.37
N TRP A 119 9.79 0.11 -4.50
CA TRP A 119 10.79 1.14 -4.58
C TRP A 119 10.34 2.22 -5.55
N SER A 120 10.21 3.44 -5.05
CA SER A 120 9.69 4.55 -5.84
C SER A 120 10.49 5.84 -5.63
N TYR A 121 10.36 6.72 -6.62
CA TYR A 121 10.93 8.06 -6.61
C TYR A 121 9.84 9.09 -6.77
N LYS A 122 9.97 10.20 -6.04
CA LYS A 122 9.04 11.32 -6.13
C LYS A 122 9.83 12.62 -6.30
N TRP A 123 9.39 13.47 -7.22
CA TRP A 123 9.93 14.82 -7.36
C TRP A 123 8.86 15.81 -7.76
N VAL A 124 9.15 17.07 -7.53
CA VAL A 124 8.25 18.18 -7.87
C VAL A 124 9.01 19.12 -8.78
N ASP A 125 8.41 19.45 -9.91
CA ASP A 125 8.90 20.46 -10.84
C ASP A 125 7.99 21.67 -10.81
N ASN A 126 8.59 22.88 -10.73
CA ASN A 126 7.91 24.18 -10.77
C ASN A 126 6.71 24.32 -9.79
N LYS A 127 6.72 23.60 -8.67
CA LYS A 127 5.65 23.57 -7.65
C LYS A 127 4.27 23.11 -8.14
N ARG A 128 4.05 23.00 -9.45
CA ARG A 128 2.78 22.65 -10.09
C ARG A 128 2.73 21.20 -10.52
N SER A 129 3.88 20.66 -10.90
CA SER A 129 4.02 19.32 -11.45
C SER A 129 4.64 18.40 -10.42
N GLN A 130 3.93 17.33 -10.08
CA GLN A 130 4.40 16.27 -9.23
C GLN A 130 4.57 15.00 -10.06
N HIS A 131 5.68 14.35 -9.86
CA HIS A 131 6.04 13.13 -10.55
C HIS A 131 6.28 12.02 -9.53
N ARG A 132 5.83 10.83 -9.86
CA ARG A 132 6.15 9.61 -9.15
C ARG A 132 6.56 8.54 -10.15
N PHE A 133 7.70 7.94 -9.93
CA PHE A 133 8.17 6.80 -10.69
C PHE A 133 8.30 5.59 -9.77
N ASP A 134 7.44 4.61 -9.95
CA ASP A 134 7.52 3.33 -9.26
C ASP A 134 8.45 2.42 -10.06
N LEU A 135 9.72 2.37 -9.63
CA LEU A 135 10.77 1.59 -10.29
C LEU A 135 10.50 0.09 -10.20
N LEU A 136 10.01 -0.34 -9.04
CA LEU A 136 9.71 -1.73 -8.77
C LEU A 136 8.58 -1.79 -7.74
N ASN A 137 7.58 -2.60 -8.04
CA ASN A 137 6.55 -2.98 -7.09
C ASN A 137 6.25 -4.47 -7.31
N VAL A 138 6.65 -5.29 -6.35
CA VAL A 138 6.45 -6.73 -6.38
C VAL A 138 5.38 -7.07 -5.38
N ASN A 139 4.35 -7.79 -5.83
CA ASN A 139 3.26 -8.27 -4.99
C ASN A 139 3.18 -9.78 -5.12
N TYR A 140 3.36 -10.48 -4.03
CA TYR A 140 3.16 -11.91 -3.94
C TYR A 140 1.86 -12.19 -3.17
N ILE A 141 0.92 -12.82 -3.85
CA ILE A 141 -0.35 -13.28 -3.30
C ILE A 141 -0.25 -14.78 -3.11
N TYR A 142 -0.50 -15.25 -1.91
CA TYR A 142 -0.48 -16.65 -1.54
C TYR A 142 -1.80 -17.06 -0.88
N VAL A 143 -2.45 -18.09 -1.39
CA VAL A 143 -3.75 -18.59 -0.92
C VAL A 143 -3.62 -20.04 -0.46
N PRO A 144 -3.04 -20.27 0.75
CA PRO A 144 -2.69 -21.61 1.22
C PRO A 144 -3.89 -22.51 1.49
N TRP A 145 -5.05 -21.94 1.76
CA TRP A 145 -6.23 -22.69 2.14
C TRP A 145 -7.50 -22.08 1.55
N LYS A 146 -8.39 -22.97 1.11
CA LYS A 146 -9.74 -22.66 0.64
C LYS A 146 -10.68 -23.74 1.19
N SER A 147 -11.86 -23.37 1.70
CA SER A 147 -12.88 -24.30 2.14
C SER A 147 -13.42 -25.14 0.96
N ASP A 148 -13.92 -26.32 1.22
CA ASP A 148 -14.42 -27.21 0.17
C ASP A 148 -15.67 -26.61 -0.51
N ASN A 149 -16.53 -25.94 0.24
CA ASN A 149 -17.66 -25.20 -0.31
C ASN A 149 -17.21 -24.09 -1.26
N PHE A 150 -16.15 -23.38 -0.90
CA PHE A 150 -15.61 -22.31 -1.74
C PHE A 150 -14.93 -22.84 -3.01
N LYS A 151 -14.23 -23.99 -2.92
CA LYS A 151 -13.68 -24.68 -4.10
C LYS A 151 -14.79 -25.09 -5.06
N ALA A 152 -15.84 -25.75 -4.56
CA ALA A 152 -16.99 -26.14 -5.38
C ALA A 152 -17.68 -24.94 -6.04
N TYR A 153 -17.78 -23.80 -5.32
CA TYR A 153 -18.29 -22.56 -5.89
C TYR A 153 -17.42 -22.06 -7.04
N LEU A 154 -16.09 -22.05 -6.89
CA LEU A 154 -15.16 -21.62 -7.94
C LEU A 154 -15.22 -22.55 -9.16
N GLU A 155 -15.32 -23.87 -8.97
CA GLU A 155 -15.46 -24.86 -10.04
C GLU A 155 -16.74 -24.68 -10.86
N ASN A 156 -17.85 -24.33 -10.22
CA ASN A 156 -19.13 -24.04 -10.88
C ASN A 156 -19.13 -22.74 -11.70
N LEU A 157 -18.14 -21.85 -11.47
CA LEU A 157 -17.99 -20.60 -12.20
C LEU A 157 -17.19 -20.74 -13.51
N THR A 158 -16.74 -21.94 -13.86
CA THR A 158 -15.63 -22.28 -14.78
C THR A 158 -15.66 -21.59 -16.14
N ASP A 159 -16.81 -21.24 -16.71
CA ASP A 159 -16.86 -20.73 -18.09
C ASP A 159 -17.07 -19.22 -18.25
N ARG A 160 -17.49 -18.50 -17.21
CA ARG A 160 -17.86 -17.08 -17.34
C ARG A 160 -16.97 -16.08 -16.59
N ASN A 161 -16.16 -16.54 -15.62
CA ASN A 161 -15.39 -15.65 -14.73
C ASN A 161 -13.97 -16.16 -14.46
N SER A 162 -13.20 -16.44 -15.50
CA SER A 162 -11.79 -16.88 -15.38
C SER A 162 -10.91 -15.90 -14.58
N ILE A 163 -11.23 -14.59 -14.60
CA ILE A 163 -10.53 -13.57 -13.83
C ILE A 163 -10.78 -13.75 -12.33
N LEU A 164 -12.02 -14.08 -11.94
CA LEU A 164 -12.36 -14.31 -10.54
C LEU A 164 -11.63 -15.54 -9.99
N ILE A 165 -11.57 -16.63 -10.74
CA ILE A 165 -10.87 -17.85 -10.33
C ILE A 165 -9.38 -17.55 -10.14
N LYS A 166 -8.75 -16.87 -11.09
CA LYS A 166 -7.34 -16.49 -11.02
C LYS A 166 -7.03 -15.58 -9.82
N SER A 167 -7.97 -14.75 -9.37
CA SER A 167 -7.75 -13.86 -8.22
C SER A 167 -7.62 -14.61 -6.87
N TYR A 168 -7.96 -15.91 -6.85
CA TYR A 168 -7.80 -16.81 -5.69
C TYR A 168 -6.71 -17.86 -5.90
N GLU A 169 -5.84 -17.67 -6.87
CA GLU A 169 -4.62 -18.47 -7.07
C GLU A 169 -3.40 -17.72 -6.55
N ASP A 170 -2.31 -18.44 -6.39
CA ASP A 170 -1.03 -17.86 -6.05
C ASP A 170 -0.51 -17.03 -7.23
N GLN A 171 -0.09 -15.81 -6.97
CA GLN A 171 0.33 -14.88 -8.01
C GLN A 171 1.56 -14.10 -7.57
N LEU A 172 2.50 -13.94 -8.49
CA LEU A 172 3.62 -13.00 -8.35
C LEU A 172 3.48 -11.90 -9.40
N ILE A 173 3.05 -10.73 -8.99
CA ILE A 173 2.82 -9.59 -9.86
C ILE A 173 3.96 -8.61 -9.72
N VAL A 174 4.67 -8.35 -10.79
CA VAL A 174 5.70 -7.30 -10.86
C VAL A 174 5.15 -6.14 -11.68
N ARG A 175 5.28 -4.94 -11.13
CA ARG A 175 4.73 -3.71 -11.70
C ARG A 175 5.78 -2.62 -11.71
N MET A 176 5.78 -1.84 -12.80
CA MET A 176 6.49 -0.57 -12.95
C MET A 176 5.48 0.51 -13.34
N GLY A 177 5.65 1.73 -12.85
CA GLY A 177 4.67 2.76 -13.12
C GLY A 177 5.24 4.17 -13.10
N TYR A 178 4.56 5.07 -13.81
CA TYR A 178 4.83 6.50 -13.79
C TYR A 178 3.53 7.28 -13.64
N SER A 179 3.52 8.18 -12.67
CA SER A 179 2.38 9.07 -12.39
C SER A 179 2.82 10.51 -12.48
N TYR A 180 2.05 11.29 -13.21
CA TYR A 180 2.21 12.73 -13.35
C TYR A 180 0.94 13.44 -12.87
N ILE A 181 1.10 14.45 -12.02
CA ILE A 181 0.01 15.28 -11.53
C ILE A 181 0.39 16.74 -11.74
N TYR A 182 -0.41 17.43 -12.53
CA TYR A 182 -0.34 18.89 -12.68
C TYR A 182 -1.50 19.54 -11.92
N ASN A 183 -1.19 20.59 -11.13
CA ASN A 183 -2.20 21.35 -10.41
C ASN A 183 -1.98 22.85 -10.61
N SER A 184 -2.91 23.47 -11.32
CA SER A 184 -2.84 24.90 -11.63
C SER A 184 -3.04 25.80 -10.40
N ALA A 185 -3.66 25.30 -9.32
CA ALA A 185 -3.88 26.05 -8.09
C ALA A 185 -2.59 26.29 -7.28
N ASN A 186 -1.54 25.49 -7.49
CA ASN A 186 -0.25 25.64 -6.80
C ASN A 186 0.61 26.80 -7.36
N ASP A 187 0.04 27.64 -8.22
CA ASP A 187 0.70 28.82 -8.77
C ASP A 187 0.68 29.98 -7.77
N GLN A 188 1.80 30.23 -7.10
CA GLN A 188 1.96 31.36 -6.17
C GLN A 188 1.95 32.74 -6.86
N THR A 189 2.05 32.80 -8.19
CA THR A 189 1.98 34.02 -8.95
C THR A 189 0.55 34.45 -9.30
N ARG A 190 -0.43 33.58 -9.04
CA ARG A 190 -1.84 33.92 -9.23
C ARG A 190 -2.32 34.84 -8.12
N THR A 191 -2.61 36.04 -8.48
CA THR A 191 -3.40 36.97 -7.65
C THR A 191 -4.71 36.31 -7.23
N SER A 192 -5.13 36.54 -6.00
CA SER A 192 -6.22 35.87 -5.27
C SER A 192 -7.61 35.82 -5.96
N ASN A 193 -7.74 36.36 -7.19
CA ASN A 193 -8.99 36.47 -7.95
C ASN A 193 -9.20 35.41 -9.04
N SER A 194 -8.33 34.43 -9.19
CA SER A 194 -8.53 33.38 -10.21
C SER A 194 -9.51 32.33 -9.68
N ARG A 195 -10.77 32.40 -10.12
CA ARG A 195 -11.87 31.49 -9.71
C ARG A 195 -11.76 30.07 -10.26
N ASN A 196 -10.92 29.82 -11.26
CA ASN A 196 -10.84 28.55 -11.93
C ASN A 196 -9.50 27.87 -11.67
N SER A 197 -9.52 26.67 -11.08
CA SER A 197 -8.37 25.79 -10.96
C SER A 197 -8.67 24.47 -11.68
N TYR A 198 -7.65 23.86 -12.28
CA TYR A 198 -7.75 22.55 -12.91
C TYR A 198 -6.57 21.67 -12.50
N SER A 199 -6.81 20.38 -12.50
CA SER A 199 -5.79 19.36 -12.24
C SER A 199 -5.83 18.34 -13.36
N ILE A 200 -4.65 17.94 -13.82
CA ILE A 200 -4.47 16.87 -14.80
C ILE A 200 -3.68 15.77 -14.13
N ARG A 201 -4.17 14.52 -14.23
CA ARG A 201 -3.45 13.35 -13.76
C ARG A 201 -3.28 12.37 -14.91
N VAL A 202 -2.06 11.92 -15.12
CA VAL A 202 -1.70 10.88 -16.07
C VAL A 202 -1.02 9.75 -15.32
N ASN A 203 -1.50 8.52 -15.49
CA ASN A 203 -0.87 7.33 -14.95
C ASN A 203 -0.57 6.38 -16.10
N LEU A 204 0.67 5.89 -16.13
CA LEU A 204 1.15 4.85 -17.02
C LEU A 204 1.63 3.70 -16.14
N GLU A 205 1.17 2.51 -16.41
CA GLU A 205 1.51 1.33 -15.62
C GLU A 205 1.72 0.13 -16.55
N GLU A 206 2.78 -0.60 -16.28
CA GLU A 206 3.05 -1.90 -16.87
C GLU A 206 3.10 -2.93 -15.75
N ALA A 207 2.33 -4.00 -15.88
CA ALA A 207 2.27 -5.07 -14.92
C ALA A 207 2.33 -6.42 -15.62
N GLY A 208 3.06 -7.36 -15.03
CA GLY A 208 3.15 -8.74 -15.48
C GLY A 208 2.96 -9.70 -14.32
N ASN A 209 2.34 -10.85 -14.60
CA ASN A 209 2.28 -11.99 -13.69
C ASN A 209 3.37 -12.98 -14.12
N LEU A 210 4.23 -13.40 -13.16
CA LEU A 210 5.34 -14.32 -13.35
C LEU A 210 5.00 -15.70 -12.81
#